data_6539db9e2da3d8ba5f8947934f2047e9
#
_entry.id   6539db9e2da3d8ba5f8947934f2047e9
#
_cell.length_a   1.000
_cell.length_b   1.000
_cell.length_c   1.000
_cell.angle_alpha   90.00
_cell.angle_beta   90.00
_cell.angle_gamma   90.00
#
_symmetry.space_group_name_H-M   'P 1'
#
loop_
_entity.id
_entity.type
_entity.pdbx_description
1 polymer ?
#
loop_
_entity_poly.entity_id
_entity_poly.type
_entity_poly.pdbx_seq_one_letter_code
_entity_poly.pdbx_strand_id
1 'polypeptide(L)'
;MAALGALVKKVWSVRRVLVLLCAPLALVPVLLSLPPKEGRCLYVILLMALYWCTEALPLAVTALLPIVLFPFLGILPSSKVCPQYFLDTNFLFLSGLIMASAIEEWNLHRRIALRVLMLVGVQPARLILGMMLTTSFLSMWLSNTASTAMMLPIANAILKSLFGEKDTSKDMNRENEENQASLQQNKLYTVPTEMQFLASTEDKDLTEEKEVTSDALSDLKKEEEYKANIWKGFLISIPYAASIGGTATLTGTAPNLILLGQLKSYFPECDVVNFGSWFMFAFPLMLIFLLMGWLWISILYGGINLRGWKTKKSNIRVDAESRAREVIKEDYQKLGPTKFAEQAIFFFFCVFAIMLFSRDPKFIPGWASLFAPGFISDAVTGITIVIILFFFPSEKPSFRWWFDLKAPNTEMQPLLTWRKAQETVPWNIILLLGGGFAMAKGCEESGLSVWIGGRLHPLEGVPPPVAVILITIVIALFTEFASNTATIIIFLPVLAELAIRLKVNPLYLMIPGTIGCSYAFMLPVSTPPNSIAFSSGHLMVKDMARTGLLMNVMGVLLLSLAMNTWAKSIFQLGTFPAWANIHAENATVPLTAVENVTLSALNKI
;
A
#
# COMPACT_ATOMS: atom_id res chain seq x y z
N MET A 1 -40.86 -10.86 2.97
CA MET A 1 -39.40 -10.91 2.67
C MET A 1 -39.01 -10.03 1.47
N ALA A 2 -39.73 -10.07 0.37
CA ALA A 2 -39.41 -9.22 -0.82
C ALA A 2 -39.45 -7.71 -0.55
N ALA A 3 -40.40 -7.19 0.21
CA ALA A 3 -40.49 -5.78 0.59
C ALA A 3 -39.32 -5.32 1.48
N LEU A 4 -38.87 -6.18 2.40
CA LEU A 4 -37.71 -5.91 3.25
C LEU A 4 -36.40 -5.87 2.43
N GLY A 5 -36.24 -6.76 1.46
CA GLY A 5 -35.11 -6.76 0.53
C GLY A 5 -35.07 -5.52 -0.37
N ALA A 6 -36.24 -5.06 -0.84
CA ALA A 6 -36.34 -3.82 -1.62
C ALA A 6 -36.03 -2.59 -0.76
N LEU A 7 -36.47 -2.55 0.49
CA LEU A 7 -36.15 -1.48 1.44
C LEU A 7 -34.66 -1.43 1.75
N VAL A 8 -34.04 -2.58 2.04
CA VAL A 8 -32.59 -2.70 2.28
C VAL A 8 -31.79 -2.21 1.05
N LYS A 9 -32.20 -2.61 -0.15
CA LYS A 9 -31.55 -2.16 -1.40
C LYS A 9 -31.69 -0.65 -1.62
N LYS A 10 -32.82 -0.06 -1.24
CA LYS A 10 -33.09 1.38 -1.33
C LYS A 10 -32.29 2.17 -0.27
N VAL A 11 -32.21 1.66 0.96
CA VAL A 11 -31.36 2.23 2.04
C VAL A 11 -29.87 2.14 1.65
N TRP A 12 -29.45 1.01 1.07
CA TRP A 12 -28.08 0.83 0.62
C TRP A 12 -27.68 1.79 -0.51
N SER A 13 -28.60 2.17 -1.40
CA SER A 13 -28.34 3.16 -2.47
C SER A 13 -28.12 4.57 -1.94
N VAL A 14 -28.74 4.94 -0.81
CA VAL A 14 -28.58 6.26 -0.14
C VAL A 14 -27.64 6.23 1.07
N ARG A 15 -26.91 5.12 1.29
CA ARG A 15 -26.04 4.92 2.47
C ARG A 15 -25.07 6.06 2.72
N ARG A 16 -24.48 6.65 1.66
CA ARG A 16 -23.52 7.77 1.78
C ARG A 16 -24.15 8.99 2.40
N VAL A 17 -25.33 9.38 1.90
CA VAL A 17 -26.07 10.55 2.42
C VAL A 17 -26.53 10.29 3.85
N LEU A 18 -26.93 9.05 4.15
CA LEU A 18 -27.37 8.65 5.48
C LEU A 18 -26.23 8.73 6.49
N VAL A 19 -25.03 8.26 6.12
CA VAL A 19 -23.82 8.39 6.97
C VAL A 19 -23.45 9.86 7.15
N LEU A 20 -23.48 10.68 6.10
CA LEU A 20 -23.16 12.11 6.17
C LEU A 20 -24.05 12.88 7.14
N LEU A 21 -25.33 12.52 7.22
CA LEU A 21 -26.30 13.19 8.10
C LEU A 21 -26.34 12.58 9.52
N CYS A 22 -26.25 11.25 9.63
CA CYS A 22 -26.39 10.55 10.91
C CYS A 22 -25.10 10.55 11.73
N ALA A 23 -23.91 10.48 11.11
CA ALA A 23 -22.66 10.42 11.84
C ALA A 23 -22.39 11.67 12.70
N PRO A 24 -22.58 12.91 12.21
CA PRO A 24 -22.42 14.09 13.06
C PRO A 24 -23.38 14.09 14.27
N LEU A 25 -24.63 13.67 14.06
CA LEU A 25 -25.64 13.60 15.11
C LEU A 25 -25.35 12.50 16.14
N ALA A 26 -24.93 11.32 15.66
CA ALA A 26 -24.60 10.18 16.52
C ALA A 26 -23.37 10.46 17.42
N LEU A 27 -22.47 11.33 16.99
CA LEU A 27 -21.27 11.69 17.75
C LEU A 27 -21.47 12.88 18.71
N VAL A 28 -22.64 13.57 18.69
CA VAL A 28 -22.95 14.67 19.63
C VAL A 28 -22.74 14.28 21.10
N PRO A 29 -23.09 13.08 21.59
CA PRO A 29 -22.83 12.68 22.96
C PRO A 29 -21.35 12.79 23.38
N VAL A 30 -20.41 12.64 22.44
CA VAL A 30 -18.96 12.80 22.71
C VAL A 30 -18.63 14.24 23.11
N LEU A 31 -19.29 15.22 22.48
CA LEU A 31 -19.13 16.64 22.84
C LEU A 31 -19.64 16.98 24.24
N LEU A 32 -20.63 16.23 24.72
CA LEU A 32 -21.31 16.50 25.98
C LEU A 32 -20.69 15.73 27.15
N SER A 33 -20.05 14.58 26.89
CA SER A 33 -19.55 13.66 27.94
C SER A 33 -18.10 13.91 28.34
N LEU A 34 -17.35 14.70 27.56
CA LEU A 34 -15.91 14.91 27.70
C LEU A 34 -15.58 16.40 28.01
N PRO A 35 -14.37 16.69 28.56
CA PRO A 35 -13.93 18.04 28.69
C PRO A 35 -14.02 18.82 27.38
N PRO A 36 -14.33 20.14 27.40
CA PRO A 36 -14.77 20.83 26.18
C PRO A 36 -13.77 20.84 25.02
N LYS A 37 -12.46 20.94 25.29
CA LYS A 37 -11.44 20.99 24.22
C LYS A 37 -11.16 19.59 23.68
N GLU A 38 -10.93 18.63 24.55
CA GLU A 38 -10.64 17.23 24.23
C GLU A 38 -11.84 16.58 23.54
N GLY A 39 -13.05 16.80 24.05
CA GLY A 39 -14.28 16.27 23.48
C GLY A 39 -14.56 16.80 22.06
N ARG A 40 -14.31 18.09 21.81
CA ARG A 40 -14.44 18.67 20.46
C ARG A 40 -13.44 18.08 19.48
N CYS A 41 -12.18 17.92 19.91
CA CYS A 41 -11.16 17.32 19.07
C CYS A 41 -11.48 15.85 18.77
N LEU A 42 -11.84 15.07 19.79
CA LEU A 42 -12.22 13.66 19.61
C LEU A 42 -13.44 13.52 18.68
N TYR A 43 -14.42 14.41 18.78
CA TYR A 43 -15.57 14.45 17.87
C TYR A 43 -15.12 14.58 16.42
N VAL A 44 -14.23 15.53 16.09
CA VAL A 44 -13.72 15.72 14.73
C VAL A 44 -12.97 14.48 14.25
N ILE A 45 -12.12 13.89 15.09
CA ILE A 45 -11.34 12.69 14.75
C ILE A 45 -12.26 11.51 14.45
N LEU A 46 -13.24 11.25 15.32
CA LEU A 46 -14.20 10.15 15.11
C LEU A 46 -15.08 10.37 13.89
N LEU A 47 -15.48 11.60 13.62
CA LEU A 47 -16.24 11.97 12.44
C LEU A 47 -15.43 11.70 11.15
N MET A 48 -14.17 12.14 11.12
CA MET A 48 -13.26 11.88 10.01
C MET A 48 -12.98 10.39 9.84
N ALA A 49 -12.73 9.67 10.95
CA ALA A 49 -12.52 8.23 10.93
C ALA A 49 -13.73 7.49 10.33
N LEU A 50 -14.95 7.84 10.76
CA LEU A 50 -16.18 7.30 10.20
C LEU A 50 -16.33 7.58 8.70
N TYR A 51 -16.05 8.82 8.26
CA TYR A 51 -16.13 9.18 6.85
C TYR A 51 -15.05 8.48 6.00
N TRP A 52 -13.84 8.27 6.55
CA TRP A 52 -12.79 7.51 5.87
C TRP A 52 -13.14 6.00 5.78
N CYS A 53 -13.62 5.40 6.88
CA CYS A 53 -13.98 3.98 6.89
C CYS A 53 -15.21 3.66 6.01
N THR A 54 -16.16 4.57 5.93
CA THR A 54 -17.40 4.38 5.14
C THR A 54 -17.30 4.92 3.71
N GLU A 55 -16.22 5.65 3.39
CA GLU A 55 -16.05 6.37 2.13
C GLU A 55 -17.28 7.25 1.79
N ALA A 56 -17.91 7.83 2.82
CA ALA A 56 -19.06 8.70 2.63
C ALA A 56 -18.71 9.95 1.84
N LEU A 57 -17.50 10.50 2.07
CA LEU A 57 -16.82 11.52 1.26
C LEU A 57 -15.53 10.95 0.66
N PRO A 58 -15.04 11.50 -0.47
CA PRO A 58 -13.70 11.19 -0.95
C PRO A 58 -12.65 11.46 0.14
N LEU A 59 -11.64 10.58 0.24
CA LEU A 59 -10.62 10.64 1.32
C LEU A 59 -9.98 12.03 1.46
N ALA A 60 -9.65 12.66 0.33
CA ALA A 60 -9.05 14.00 0.30
C ALA A 60 -10.00 15.10 0.79
N VAL A 61 -11.29 14.98 0.48
CA VAL A 61 -12.32 15.96 0.93
C VAL A 61 -12.52 15.84 2.44
N THR A 62 -12.58 14.61 2.97
CA THR A 62 -12.62 14.37 4.42
C THR A 62 -11.39 14.98 5.10
N ALA A 63 -10.22 14.86 4.48
CA ALA A 63 -8.98 15.44 5.00
C ALA A 63 -8.98 16.97 5.09
N LEU A 64 -9.86 17.67 4.39
CA LEU A 64 -10.01 19.13 4.49
C LEU A 64 -10.91 19.57 5.67
N LEU A 65 -11.63 18.66 6.31
CA LEU A 65 -12.52 19.00 7.44
C LEU A 65 -11.82 19.71 8.60
N PRO A 66 -10.56 19.40 8.99
CA PRO A 66 -9.86 20.13 10.04
C PRO A 66 -9.73 21.63 9.76
N ILE A 67 -9.57 22.05 8.50
CA ILE A 67 -9.49 23.49 8.13
C ILE A 67 -10.74 24.24 8.55
N VAL A 68 -11.90 23.55 8.50
CA VAL A 68 -13.21 24.13 8.83
C VAL A 68 -13.57 23.88 10.28
N LEU A 69 -13.52 22.62 10.72
CA LEU A 69 -14.06 22.22 12.03
C LEU A 69 -13.18 22.66 13.20
N PHE A 70 -11.85 22.69 13.06
CA PHE A 70 -10.97 23.08 14.15
C PHE A 70 -11.14 24.55 14.54
N PRO A 71 -11.18 25.53 13.61
CA PRO A 71 -11.48 26.89 13.95
C PRO A 71 -12.91 27.09 14.47
N PHE A 72 -13.93 26.47 13.84
CA PHE A 72 -15.33 26.63 14.28
C PHE A 72 -15.57 26.07 15.69
N LEU A 73 -14.93 24.97 16.03
CA LEU A 73 -15.04 24.38 17.36
C LEU A 73 -14.04 24.97 18.38
N GLY A 74 -13.22 25.94 17.97
CA GLY A 74 -12.25 26.59 18.86
C GLY A 74 -11.13 25.68 19.34
N ILE A 75 -10.75 24.68 18.54
CA ILE A 75 -9.65 23.74 18.84
C ILE A 75 -8.32 24.37 18.43
N LEU A 76 -8.24 24.83 17.18
CA LEU A 76 -7.03 25.37 16.58
C LEU A 76 -7.38 26.49 15.59
N PRO A 77 -6.70 27.66 15.64
CA PRO A 77 -6.95 28.73 14.68
C PRO A 77 -6.46 28.35 13.28
N SER A 78 -7.09 28.89 12.23
CA SER A 78 -6.76 28.60 10.83
C SER A 78 -5.29 28.86 10.50
N SER A 79 -4.68 29.88 11.10
CA SER A 79 -3.25 30.20 10.95
C SER A 79 -2.30 29.09 11.41
N LYS A 80 -2.74 28.20 12.29
CA LYS A 80 -1.99 27.02 12.74
C LYS A 80 -2.41 25.75 12.00
N VAL A 81 -3.65 25.63 11.53
CA VAL A 81 -4.15 24.46 10.79
C VAL A 81 -3.61 24.44 9.36
N CYS A 82 -3.76 25.55 8.62
CA CYS A 82 -3.44 25.58 7.20
C CYS A 82 -1.96 25.23 6.88
N PRO A 83 -0.96 25.70 7.66
CA PRO A 83 0.43 25.34 7.40
C PRO A 83 0.71 23.82 7.48
N GLN A 84 -0.11 23.05 8.21
CA GLN A 84 0.07 21.60 8.34
C GLN A 84 -0.07 20.87 6.98
N TYR A 85 -0.79 21.47 6.03
CA TYR A 85 -0.99 20.87 4.70
C TYR A 85 0.22 21.01 3.78
N PHE A 86 1.22 21.82 4.13
CA PHE A 86 2.41 22.09 3.33
C PHE A 86 3.70 21.98 4.16
N LEU A 87 3.78 20.94 5.01
CA LEU A 87 5.01 20.64 5.74
C LEU A 87 6.10 20.14 4.78
N ASP A 88 7.35 20.26 5.20
CA ASP A 88 8.54 19.76 4.51
C ASP A 88 8.37 18.30 4.03
N THR A 89 7.77 17.45 4.85
CA THR A 89 7.48 16.04 4.52
C THR A 89 6.59 15.89 3.28
N ASN A 90 5.63 16.80 3.07
CA ASN A 90 4.78 16.78 1.87
C ASN A 90 5.57 17.09 0.61
N PHE A 91 6.57 17.97 0.69
CA PHE A 91 7.46 18.27 -0.45
C PHE A 91 8.41 17.11 -0.74
N LEU A 92 8.87 16.37 0.27
CA LEU A 92 9.62 15.13 0.04
C LEU A 92 8.77 14.13 -0.75
N PHE A 93 7.51 13.94 -0.35
CA PHE A 93 6.60 13.05 -1.06
C PHE A 93 6.33 13.52 -2.50
N LEU A 94 6.06 14.81 -2.66
CA LEU A 94 5.84 15.41 -3.98
C LEU A 94 7.04 15.19 -4.91
N SER A 95 8.27 15.32 -4.41
CA SER A 95 9.47 15.08 -5.20
C SER A 95 9.57 13.62 -5.67
N GLY A 96 9.25 12.67 -4.78
CA GLY A 96 9.19 11.24 -5.13
C GLY A 96 8.13 10.95 -6.20
N LEU A 97 6.94 11.54 -6.08
CA LEU A 97 5.86 11.38 -7.05
C LEU A 97 6.19 12.00 -8.43
N ILE A 98 6.85 13.16 -8.46
CA ILE A 98 7.27 13.77 -9.72
C ILE A 98 8.37 12.92 -10.38
N MET A 99 9.32 12.40 -9.61
CA MET A 99 10.34 11.46 -10.13
C MET A 99 9.68 10.19 -10.68
N ALA A 100 8.71 9.63 -9.97
CA ALA A 100 7.93 8.49 -10.42
C ALA A 100 7.20 8.77 -11.74
N SER A 101 6.56 9.94 -11.86
CA SER A 101 5.90 10.38 -13.10
C SER A 101 6.86 10.46 -14.29
N ALA A 102 8.09 10.92 -14.07
CA ALA A 102 9.11 10.96 -15.12
C ALA A 102 9.56 9.54 -15.54
N ILE A 103 9.70 8.62 -14.59
CA ILE A 103 10.02 7.21 -14.86
C ILE A 103 8.90 6.54 -15.66
N GLU A 104 7.64 6.85 -15.34
CA GLU A 104 6.46 6.33 -16.05
C GLU A 104 6.36 6.89 -17.47
N GLU A 105 6.57 8.18 -17.68
CA GLU A 105 6.46 8.83 -18.98
C GLU A 105 7.37 8.20 -20.03
N TRP A 106 8.60 7.86 -19.65
CA TRP A 106 9.60 7.28 -20.55
C TRP A 106 9.65 5.75 -20.53
N ASN A 107 8.67 5.07 -19.90
CA ASN A 107 8.59 3.61 -19.82
C ASN A 107 9.86 2.90 -19.27
N LEU A 108 10.69 3.62 -18.52
CA LEU A 108 11.91 3.08 -17.92
C LEU A 108 11.60 1.89 -16.99
N HIS A 109 10.54 2.00 -16.20
CA HIS A 109 10.04 0.96 -15.30
C HIS A 109 9.72 -0.34 -16.04
N ARG A 110 9.06 -0.26 -17.22
CA ARG A 110 8.72 -1.43 -18.04
C ARG A 110 9.97 -2.11 -18.60
N ARG A 111 10.95 -1.33 -19.03
CA ARG A 111 12.23 -1.84 -19.52
C ARG A 111 13.00 -2.57 -18.43
N ILE A 112 13.05 -2.01 -17.20
CA ILE A 112 13.69 -2.64 -16.04
C ILE A 112 12.98 -3.95 -15.71
N ALA A 113 11.64 -3.95 -15.65
CA ALA A 113 10.84 -5.12 -15.35
C ALA A 113 11.11 -6.28 -16.31
N LEU A 114 10.99 -6.04 -17.61
CA LEU A 114 11.20 -7.08 -18.63
C LEU A 114 12.65 -7.61 -18.61
N ARG A 115 13.64 -6.76 -18.32
CA ARG A 115 15.04 -7.18 -18.22
C ARG A 115 15.28 -8.10 -17.03
N VAL A 116 14.72 -7.80 -15.89
CA VAL A 116 14.80 -8.66 -14.69
C VAL A 116 14.11 -10.01 -14.96
N LEU A 117 12.94 -10.02 -15.57
CA LEU A 117 12.22 -11.25 -15.91
C LEU A 117 13.00 -12.14 -16.89
N MET A 118 13.71 -11.56 -17.86
CA MET A 118 14.61 -12.32 -18.75
C MET A 118 15.77 -12.99 -18.00
N LEU A 119 16.28 -12.36 -16.94
CA LEU A 119 17.41 -12.87 -16.14
C LEU A 119 16.98 -14.00 -15.20
N VAL A 120 15.81 -13.88 -14.57
CA VAL A 120 15.33 -14.84 -13.57
C VAL A 120 14.91 -16.17 -14.17
N GLY A 121 14.43 -16.16 -15.42
CA GLY A 121 13.99 -17.35 -16.17
C GLY A 121 12.50 -17.64 -16.00
N VAL A 122 12.01 -18.62 -16.80
CA VAL A 122 10.57 -18.82 -17.05
C VAL A 122 9.93 -19.98 -16.29
N GLN A 123 10.64 -20.60 -15.34
CA GLN A 123 10.02 -21.60 -14.46
C GLN A 123 8.99 -20.90 -13.53
N PRO A 124 7.79 -21.45 -13.29
CA PRO A 124 6.72 -20.75 -12.57
C PRO A 124 7.15 -20.16 -11.23
N ALA A 125 7.82 -20.94 -10.38
CA ALA A 125 8.29 -20.44 -9.08
C ALA A 125 9.36 -19.34 -9.21
N ARG A 126 10.30 -19.46 -10.15
CA ARG A 126 11.30 -18.43 -10.43
C ARG A 126 10.66 -17.18 -11.03
N LEU A 127 9.69 -17.38 -11.91
CA LEU A 127 8.99 -16.28 -12.55
C LEU A 127 8.16 -15.49 -11.52
N ILE A 128 7.50 -16.18 -10.56
CA ILE A 128 6.86 -15.52 -9.41
C ILE A 128 7.89 -14.69 -8.62
N LEU A 129 9.07 -15.24 -8.36
CA LEU A 129 10.15 -14.50 -7.69
C LEU A 129 10.57 -13.26 -8.48
N GLY A 130 10.78 -13.41 -9.78
CA GLY A 130 11.12 -12.29 -10.66
C GLY A 130 10.06 -11.20 -10.68
N MET A 131 8.78 -11.59 -10.76
CA MET A 131 7.65 -10.67 -10.65
C MET A 131 7.63 -9.95 -9.30
N MET A 132 7.79 -10.69 -8.20
CA MET A 132 7.81 -10.12 -6.85
C MET A 132 9.00 -9.17 -6.65
N LEU A 133 10.21 -9.56 -7.04
CA LEU A 133 11.40 -8.70 -6.94
C LEU A 133 11.24 -7.41 -7.75
N THR A 134 10.76 -7.54 -8.98
CA THR A 134 10.55 -6.38 -9.86
C THR A 134 9.48 -5.45 -9.31
N THR A 135 8.33 -6.00 -8.93
CA THR A 135 7.21 -5.21 -8.40
C THR A 135 7.62 -4.52 -7.10
N SER A 136 8.30 -5.22 -6.21
CA SER A 136 8.78 -4.69 -4.94
C SER A 136 9.80 -3.56 -5.15
N PHE A 137 10.78 -3.74 -6.05
CA PHE A 137 11.75 -2.70 -6.38
C PHE A 137 11.09 -1.45 -6.96
N LEU A 138 10.14 -1.62 -7.88
CA LEU A 138 9.41 -0.50 -8.46
C LEU A 138 8.55 0.20 -7.41
N SER A 139 7.90 -0.55 -6.53
CA SER A 139 7.02 -0.02 -5.49
C SER A 139 7.76 0.72 -4.37
N MET A 140 9.08 0.60 -4.27
CA MET A 140 9.89 1.46 -3.41
C MET A 140 9.85 2.94 -3.83
N TRP A 141 9.61 3.21 -5.12
CA TRP A 141 9.72 4.53 -5.74
C TRP A 141 8.42 4.99 -6.39
N LEU A 142 7.65 4.06 -6.93
CA LEU A 142 6.33 4.27 -7.49
C LEU A 142 5.25 3.91 -6.47
N SER A 143 4.03 4.40 -6.67
CA SER A 143 2.91 3.96 -5.81
C SER A 143 2.64 2.46 -5.98
N ASN A 144 2.21 1.80 -4.90
CA ASN A 144 1.83 0.37 -4.92
C ASN A 144 0.79 0.08 -6.01
N THR A 145 -0.14 1.01 -6.20
CA THR A 145 -1.21 0.92 -7.22
C THR A 145 -0.64 0.96 -8.63
N ALA A 146 0.24 1.93 -8.93
CA ALA A 146 0.86 2.06 -10.25
C ALA A 146 1.73 0.83 -10.57
N SER A 147 2.57 0.40 -9.62
CA SER A 147 3.41 -0.79 -9.77
C SER A 147 2.58 -2.04 -10.06
N THR A 148 1.46 -2.23 -9.36
CA THR A 148 0.56 -3.36 -9.59
C THR A 148 -0.15 -3.28 -10.93
N ALA A 149 -0.73 -2.12 -11.26
CA ALA A 149 -1.45 -1.91 -12.52
C ALA A 149 -0.57 -2.14 -13.76
N MET A 150 0.72 -1.84 -13.65
CA MET A 150 1.69 -2.05 -14.72
C MET A 150 2.13 -3.52 -14.83
N MET A 151 2.36 -4.19 -13.70
CA MET A 151 2.89 -5.55 -13.69
C MET A 151 1.83 -6.60 -14.06
N LEU A 152 0.55 -6.35 -13.79
CA LEU A 152 -0.53 -7.30 -14.10
C LEU A 152 -0.71 -7.58 -15.60
N PRO A 153 -0.71 -6.61 -16.52
CA PRO A 153 -0.74 -6.88 -17.95
C PRO A 153 0.44 -7.74 -18.43
N ILE A 154 1.65 -7.50 -17.90
CA ILE A 154 2.85 -8.28 -18.20
C ILE A 154 2.65 -9.73 -17.71
N ALA A 155 2.17 -9.91 -16.48
CA ALA A 155 1.86 -11.23 -15.92
C ALA A 155 0.82 -11.96 -16.76
N ASN A 156 -0.26 -11.30 -17.16
CA ASN A 156 -1.32 -11.88 -17.99
C ASN A 156 -0.80 -12.30 -19.38
N ALA A 157 0.04 -11.48 -20.01
CA ALA A 157 0.66 -11.83 -21.30
C ALA A 157 1.54 -13.08 -21.18
N ILE A 158 2.35 -13.18 -20.12
CA ILE A 158 3.20 -14.35 -19.87
C ILE A 158 2.36 -15.60 -19.58
N LEU A 159 1.32 -15.48 -18.74
CA LEU A 159 0.46 -16.58 -18.37
C LEU A 159 -0.35 -17.11 -19.57
N LYS A 160 -0.87 -16.22 -20.42
CA LYS A 160 -1.52 -16.60 -21.69
C LYS A 160 -0.55 -17.35 -22.61
N SER A 161 0.70 -16.93 -22.68
CA SER A 161 1.72 -17.61 -23.47
C SER A 161 2.11 -18.98 -22.89
N LEU A 162 2.17 -19.11 -21.55
CA LEU A 162 2.48 -20.38 -20.90
C LEU A 162 1.38 -21.44 -21.06
N PHE A 163 0.11 -21.03 -20.99
CA PHE A 163 -1.02 -21.96 -20.85
C PHE A 163 -2.01 -21.92 -22.01
N GLY A 164 -1.83 -21.04 -23.00
CA GLY A 164 -2.79 -20.81 -24.08
C GLY A 164 -3.98 -19.94 -23.64
N GLU A 165 -4.70 -19.39 -24.60
CA GLU A 165 -5.90 -18.60 -24.34
C GLU A 165 -7.01 -19.48 -23.77
N LYS A 166 -7.36 -19.30 -22.48
CA LYS A 166 -8.70 -19.62 -22.04
C LYS A 166 -9.60 -18.49 -22.51
N ASP A 167 -10.47 -18.77 -23.48
CA ASP A 167 -11.56 -17.87 -23.88
C ASP A 167 -12.50 -17.65 -22.67
N THR A 168 -12.16 -16.69 -21.81
CA THR A 168 -13.05 -16.25 -20.72
C THR A 168 -14.38 -15.71 -21.26
N SER A 169 -14.45 -15.36 -22.54
CA SER A 169 -15.69 -15.00 -23.22
C SER A 169 -16.62 -16.20 -23.45
N LYS A 170 -16.09 -17.43 -23.56
CA LYS A 170 -16.92 -18.64 -23.70
C LYS A 170 -17.50 -19.12 -22.37
N ASP A 171 -16.77 -18.93 -21.26
CA ASP A 171 -17.26 -19.32 -19.93
C ASP A 171 -18.34 -18.35 -19.40
N MET A 172 -18.22 -17.03 -19.65
CA MET A 172 -19.31 -16.08 -19.39
C MET A 172 -20.56 -16.32 -20.25
N ASN A 173 -20.38 -16.72 -21.50
CA ASN A 173 -21.52 -17.08 -22.35
C ASN A 173 -22.14 -18.42 -21.95
N ARG A 174 -21.36 -19.40 -21.51
CA ARG A 174 -21.89 -20.66 -20.96
C ARG A 174 -22.66 -20.48 -19.67
N GLU A 175 -22.14 -19.69 -18.70
CA GLU A 175 -22.89 -19.35 -17.48
C GLU A 175 -24.18 -18.57 -17.78
N ASN A 176 -24.18 -17.69 -18.79
CA ASN A 176 -25.38 -17.01 -19.24
C ASN A 176 -26.34 -17.93 -19.99
N GLU A 177 -25.85 -18.89 -20.78
CA GLU A 177 -26.68 -19.90 -21.46
C GLU A 177 -27.22 -20.95 -20.49
N GLU A 178 -26.46 -21.41 -19.49
CA GLU A 178 -26.96 -22.29 -18.42
C GLU A 178 -27.97 -21.57 -17.51
N ASN A 179 -27.78 -20.29 -17.21
CA ASN A 179 -28.77 -19.50 -16.48
C ASN A 179 -30.02 -19.20 -17.32
N GLN A 180 -29.92 -19.06 -18.64
CA GLN A 180 -31.07 -18.96 -19.52
C GLN A 180 -31.77 -20.30 -19.75
N ALA A 181 -31.05 -21.41 -19.84
CA ALA A 181 -31.61 -22.74 -19.92
C ALA A 181 -32.35 -23.16 -18.64
N SER A 182 -31.80 -22.82 -17.48
CA SER A 182 -32.48 -23.07 -16.19
C SER A 182 -33.73 -22.21 -15.98
N LEU A 183 -33.76 -21.01 -16.56
CA LEU A 183 -34.95 -20.14 -16.56
C LEU A 183 -36.02 -20.58 -17.56
N GLN A 184 -35.65 -21.28 -18.65
CA GLN A 184 -36.60 -21.87 -19.59
C GLN A 184 -37.14 -23.22 -19.09
N GLN A 185 -36.34 -24.03 -18.37
CA GLN A 185 -36.81 -25.30 -17.78
C GLN A 185 -37.87 -25.12 -16.68
N ASN A 186 -37.87 -23.97 -15.98
CA ASN A 186 -38.90 -23.67 -14.99
C ASN A 186 -40.24 -23.17 -15.54
N LYS A 187 -40.37 -23.06 -16.88
CA LYS A 187 -41.64 -22.66 -17.53
C LYS A 187 -42.40 -23.79 -18.22
N LEU A 188 -41.91 -25.03 -18.17
CA LEU A 188 -42.56 -26.15 -18.88
C LEU A 188 -42.83 -27.34 -17.96
N TYR A 189 -43.65 -27.15 -16.93
CA TYR A 189 -44.35 -28.23 -16.25
C TYR A 189 -45.85 -27.93 -16.25
N THR A 190 -46.50 -28.39 -17.32
CA THR A 190 -47.91 -28.87 -17.28
C THR A 190 -48.03 -30.04 -18.26
N VAL A 191 -48.42 -31.13 -17.72
CA VAL A 191 -48.73 -32.52 -18.15
C VAL A 191 -49.81 -32.51 -19.27
N PRO A 192 -50.14 -33.59 -20.04
CA PRO A 192 -49.95 -35.04 -19.79
C PRO A 192 -49.65 -35.98 -21.00
N THR A 193 -49.13 -37.18 -20.65
CA THR A 193 -49.60 -38.53 -21.02
C THR A 193 -49.46 -39.08 -22.46
N GLU A 194 -48.93 -40.27 -22.45
CA GLU A 194 -49.09 -41.48 -23.30
C GLU A 194 -48.10 -41.86 -24.37
N MET A 195 -47.53 -43.03 -24.05
CA MET A 195 -47.36 -44.27 -24.84
C MET A 195 -46.42 -44.26 -26.06
N GLN A 196 -45.57 -45.13 -26.16
CA GLN A 196 -45.38 -46.57 -26.26
C GLN A 196 -44.13 -46.95 -27.04
N PHE A 197 -43.42 -47.96 -26.49
CA PHE A 197 -42.73 -49.08 -27.10
C PHE A 197 -42.11 -49.00 -28.52
N LEU A 198 -40.84 -49.33 -28.58
CA LEU A 198 -40.37 -50.60 -29.16
C LEU A 198 -38.86 -50.78 -28.95
N ALA A 199 -38.56 -51.97 -28.46
CA ALA A 199 -37.23 -52.50 -28.26
C ALA A 199 -36.66 -53.05 -29.60
N SER A 200 -35.36 -53.07 -29.72
CA SER A 200 -34.58 -54.27 -30.06
C SER A 200 -33.10 -53.95 -30.30
N THR A 201 -32.30 -54.60 -29.46
CA THR A 201 -31.06 -55.36 -29.75
C THR A 201 -29.98 -54.71 -30.62
N GLU A 202 -28.83 -54.40 -29.99
CA GLU A 202 -27.66 -55.27 -30.06
C GLU A 202 -26.57 -54.79 -29.12
N ASP A 203 -26.24 -55.64 -28.18
CA ASP A 203 -25.11 -55.55 -27.27
C ASP A 203 -23.87 -56.13 -27.96
N LYS A 204 -22.76 -55.48 -27.65
CA LYS A 204 -21.38 -55.96 -27.44
C LYS A 204 -20.39 -55.03 -28.15
N ASP A 205 -19.72 -54.25 -27.36
CA ASP A 205 -18.36 -53.74 -27.46
C ASP A 205 -18.19 -52.34 -26.86
N LEU A 206 -18.59 -52.15 -25.63
CA LEU A 206 -18.46 -50.84 -24.94
C LEU A 206 -17.84 -50.90 -23.54
N THR A 207 -17.05 -51.95 -23.23
CA THR A 207 -16.47 -52.09 -21.86
C THR A 207 -15.00 -51.72 -21.76
N GLU A 208 -14.25 -51.55 -22.86
CA GLU A 208 -12.86 -51.16 -22.81
C GLU A 208 -12.60 -49.62 -23.02
N GLU A 209 -13.52 -48.90 -23.64
CA GLU A 209 -13.38 -47.43 -23.80
C GLU A 209 -13.70 -46.58 -22.56
N LYS A 210 -14.41 -47.15 -21.57
CA LYS A 210 -14.80 -46.37 -20.35
C LYS A 210 -13.71 -46.24 -19.28
N GLU A 211 -12.74 -47.16 -19.21
CA GLU A 211 -11.65 -47.07 -18.24
C GLU A 211 -10.53 -46.14 -18.72
N VAL A 212 -10.22 -46.09 -20.01
CA VAL A 212 -9.22 -45.20 -20.59
C VAL A 212 -9.68 -43.73 -20.55
N THR A 213 -10.97 -43.44 -20.61
CA THR A 213 -11.53 -42.09 -20.53
C THR A 213 -11.55 -41.53 -19.10
N SER A 214 -11.63 -42.36 -18.06
CA SER A 214 -11.70 -41.86 -16.65
C SER A 214 -10.34 -41.39 -16.16
N ASP A 215 -9.25 -42.08 -16.47
CA ASP A 215 -7.89 -41.68 -16.11
C ASP A 215 -7.43 -40.46 -16.90
N ALA A 216 -7.69 -40.40 -18.19
CA ALA A 216 -7.42 -39.26 -19.04
C ALA A 216 -8.19 -38.00 -18.55
N LEU A 217 -9.46 -38.16 -18.16
CA LEU A 217 -10.29 -37.09 -17.62
C LEU A 217 -9.79 -36.60 -16.23
N SER A 218 -9.27 -37.53 -15.39
CA SER A 218 -8.67 -37.17 -14.11
C SER A 218 -7.38 -36.39 -14.26
N ASP A 219 -6.57 -36.73 -15.25
CA ASP A 219 -5.29 -36.05 -15.52
C ASP A 219 -5.51 -34.68 -16.17
N LEU A 220 -6.51 -34.52 -17.03
CA LEU A 220 -6.93 -33.22 -17.57
C LEU A 220 -7.44 -32.30 -16.45
N LYS A 221 -8.24 -32.79 -15.52
CA LYS A 221 -8.70 -31.98 -14.36
C LYS A 221 -7.53 -31.53 -13.47
N LYS A 222 -6.56 -32.42 -13.19
CA LYS A 222 -5.35 -32.06 -12.43
C LYS A 222 -4.49 -31.02 -13.15
N GLU A 223 -4.42 -31.09 -14.47
CA GLU A 223 -3.68 -30.09 -15.27
C GLU A 223 -4.40 -28.74 -15.26
N GLU A 224 -5.73 -28.71 -15.35
CA GLU A 224 -6.52 -27.48 -15.24
C GLU A 224 -6.41 -26.85 -13.86
N GLU A 225 -6.49 -27.64 -12.78
CA GLU A 225 -6.27 -27.16 -11.41
C GLU A 225 -4.85 -26.60 -11.23
N TYR A 226 -3.85 -27.27 -11.80
CA TYR A 226 -2.47 -26.78 -11.75
C TYR A 226 -2.31 -25.43 -12.47
N LYS A 227 -2.88 -25.29 -13.66
CA LYS A 227 -2.89 -24.02 -14.43
C LYS A 227 -3.60 -22.93 -13.65
N ALA A 228 -4.78 -23.20 -13.10
CA ALA A 228 -5.56 -22.26 -12.30
C ALA A 228 -4.80 -21.82 -11.04
N ASN A 229 -4.13 -22.73 -10.36
CA ASN A 229 -3.34 -22.42 -9.18
C ASN A 229 -2.14 -21.52 -9.51
N ILE A 230 -1.43 -21.77 -10.60
CA ILE A 230 -0.33 -20.89 -11.03
C ILE A 230 -0.85 -19.48 -11.34
N TRP A 231 -1.98 -19.34 -12.05
CA TRP A 231 -2.63 -18.06 -12.29
C TRP A 231 -2.88 -17.30 -10.98
N LYS A 232 -3.47 -17.98 -9.99
CA LYS A 232 -3.73 -17.40 -8.67
C LYS A 232 -2.44 -16.94 -7.98
N GLY A 233 -1.40 -17.78 -7.99
CA GLY A 233 -0.11 -17.45 -7.40
C GLY A 233 0.52 -16.20 -7.99
N PHE A 234 0.49 -16.06 -9.32
CA PHE A 234 1.00 -14.87 -10.01
C PHE A 234 0.21 -13.62 -9.64
N LEU A 235 -1.12 -13.68 -9.75
CA LEU A 235 -1.98 -12.54 -9.51
C LEU A 235 -1.92 -12.04 -8.06
N ILE A 236 -1.80 -12.95 -7.08
CA ILE A 236 -1.64 -12.61 -5.66
C ILE A 236 -0.24 -12.06 -5.36
N SER A 237 0.79 -12.58 -6.00
CA SER A 237 2.18 -12.22 -5.72
C SER A 237 2.48 -10.73 -6.03
N ILE A 238 1.83 -10.16 -7.04
CA ILE A 238 2.08 -8.79 -7.50
C ILE A 238 1.64 -7.75 -6.46
N PRO A 239 0.36 -7.69 -6.02
CA PRO A 239 -0.07 -6.71 -5.03
C PRO A 239 0.62 -6.89 -3.67
N TYR A 240 0.92 -8.13 -3.27
CA TYR A 240 1.65 -8.38 -2.04
C TYR A 240 3.08 -7.85 -2.12
N ALA A 241 3.78 -8.12 -3.24
CA ALA A 241 5.11 -7.57 -3.47
C ALA A 241 5.12 -6.04 -3.54
N ALA A 242 4.08 -5.43 -4.12
CA ALA A 242 3.93 -3.97 -4.14
C ALA A 242 3.78 -3.40 -2.73
N SER A 243 2.91 -3.97 -1.91
CA SER A 243 2.71 -3.53 -0.51
C SER A 243 3.96 -3.72 0.34
N ILE A 244 4.65 -4.85 0.21
CA ILE A 244 5.90 -5.12 0.92
C ILE A 244 7.00 -4.16 0.45
N GLY A 245 7.16 -3.96 -0.87
CA GLY A 245 8.18 -3.08 -1.46
C GLY A 245 8.01 -1.63 -1.02
N GLY A 246 6.77 -1.12 -0.98
CA GLY A 246 6.46 0.24 -0.56
C GLY A 246 6.91 0.57 0.87
N THR A 247 7.07 -0.42 1.75
CA THR A 247 7.56 -0.18 3.12
C THR A 247 9.05 0.14 3.20
N ALA A 248 9.84 -0.21 2.18
CA ALA A 248 11.30 -0.14 2.23
C ALA A 248 11.87 1.28 2.22
N THR A 249 11.16 2.26 1.66
CA THR A 249 11.59 3.66 1.60
C THR A 249 10.55 4.58 2.23
N LEU A 250 10.95 5.76 2.64
CA LEU A 250 10.01 6.75 3.17
C LEU A 250 8.97 7.18 2.11
N THR A 251 9.39 7.31 0.86
CA THR A 251 8.53 7.77 -0.25
C THR A 251 7.70 6.66 -0.89
N GLY A 252 7.97 5.39 -0.57
CA GLY A 252 7.30 4.25 -1.19
C GLY A 252 5.82 4.11 -0.81
N THR A 253 5.44 4.56 0.39
CA THR A 253 4.04 4.55 0.82
C THR A 253 3.72 5.70 1.77
N ALA A 254 2.50 6.23 1.68
CA ALA A 254 2.05 7.37 2.49
C ALA A 254 2.18 7.18 4.02
N PRO A 255 1.90 6.02 4.62
CA PRO A 255 2.10 5.79 6.05
C PRO A 255 3.49 6.12 6.58
N ASN A 256 4.54 5.82 5.84
CA ASN A 256 5.92 6.08 6.25
C ASN A 256 6.17 7.60 6.39
N LEU A 257 5.61 8.39 5.50
CA LEU A 257 5.71 9.84 5.52
C LEU A 257 4.83 10.48 6.60
N ILE A 258 3.69 9.85 6.91
CA ILE A 258 2.83 10.27 8.03
C ILE A 258 3.60 10.10 9.34
N LEU A 259 4.28 8.99 9.53
CA LEU A 259 5.16 8.81 10.68
C LEU A 259 6.19 9.94 10.76
N LEU A 260 6.92 10.22 9.68
CA LEU A 260 7.96 11.25 9.66
C LEU A 260 7.38 12.65 9.98
N GLY A 261 6.24 13.00 9.39
CA GLY A 261 5.59 14.28 9.64
C GLY A 261 5.03 14.39 11.05
N GLN A 262 4.45 13.34 11.59
CA GLN A 262 3.97 13.34 12.97
C GLN A 262 5.11 13.35 13.99
N LEU A 263 6.22 12.67 13.72
CA LEU A 263 7.42 12.78 14.57
C LEU A 263 7.91 14.22 14.63
N LYS A 264 7.97 14.94 13.51
CA LYS A 264 8.35 16.35 13.49
C LYS A 264 7.35 17.25 14.22
N SER A 265 6.08 16.88 14.26
CA SER A 265 5.04 17.62 14.98
C SER A 265 5.09 17.35 16.49
N TYR A 266 5.06 16.08 16.91
CA TYR A 266 5.05 15.68 18.32
C TYR A 266 6.41 15.79 19.00
N PHE A 267 7.49 15.51 18.26
CA PHE A 267 8.85 15.47 18.77
C PHE A 267 9.80 16.21 17.82
N PRO A 268 9.76 17.57 17.79
CA PRO A 268 10.54 18.37 16.84
C PRO A 268 12.05 18.12 16.91
N GLU A 269 12.55 17.74 18.09
CA GLU A 269 13.97 17.41 18.30
C GLU A 269 14.36 15.98 17.88
N CYS A 270 13.38 15.16 17.45
CA CYS A 270 13.64 13.82 16.98
C CYS A 270 14.23 13.84 15.56
N ASP A 271 15.53 13.70 15.44
CA ASP A 271 16.26 13.66 14.16
C ASP A 271 16.82 12.26 13.84
N VAL A 272 16.32 11.22 14.50
CA VAL A 272 16.81 9.84 14.33
C VAL A 272 16.24 9.19 13.06
N VAL A 273 15.02 9.56 12.67
CA VAL A 273 14.35 9.01 11.48
C VAL A 273 14.56 9.93 10.29
N ASN A 274 15.33 9.46 9.32
CA ASN A 274 15.52 10.09 8.02
C ASN A 274 15.50 9.05 6.90
N PHE A 275 15.70 9.45 5.66
CA PHE A 275 15.64 8.55 4.51
C PHE A 275 16.64 7.40 4.63
N GLY A 276 17.88 7.68 5.05
CA GLY A 276 18.95 6.68 5.20
C GLY A 276 18.71 5.70 6.33
N SER A 277 18.37 6.19 7.54
CA SER A 277 18.11 5.33 8.71
C SER A 277 16.88 4.45 8.51
N TRP A 278 15.82 4.99 7.88
CA TRP A 278 14.65 4.22 7.51
C TRP A 278 14.98 3.09 6.55
N PHE A 279 15.74 3.38 5.49
CA PHE A 279 16.13 2.37 4.51
C PHE A 279 17.00 1.27 5.11
N MET A 280 17.98 1.61 5.95
CA MET A 280 18.81 0.62 6.63
C MET A 280 17.99 -0.34 7.51
N PHE A 281 16.88 0.14 8.07
CA PHE A 281 15.97 -0.69 8.84
C PHE A 281 14.99 -1.48 7.97
N ALA A 282 14.30 -0.79 7.06
CA ALA A 282 13.15 -1.33 6.36
C ALA A 282 13.51 -2.19 5.13
N PHE A 283 14.64 -1.91 4.46
CA PHE A 283 15.07 -2.67 3.29
C PHE A 283 15.42 -4.14 3.61
N PRO A 284 16.22 -4.45 4.65
CA PRO A 284 16.45 -5.85 5.04
C PRO A 284 15.14 -6.55 5.46
N LEU A 285 14.28 -5.86 6.20
CA LEU A 285 12.96 -6.36 6.60
C LEU A 285 12.12 -6.73 5.37
N MET A 286 12.06 -5.83 4.40
CA MET A 286 11.36 -6.02 3.13
C MET A 286 11.89 -7.24 2.36
N LEU A 287 13.22 -7.39 2.22
CA LEU A 287 13.83 -8.53 1.52
C LEU A 287 13.49 -9.87 2.17
N ILE A 288 13.62 -9.95 3.50
CA ILE A 288 13.30 -11.19 4.24
C ILE A 288 11.82 -11.51 4.09
N PHE A 289 10.94 -10.51 4.24
CA PHE A 289 9.50 -10.72 4.12
C PHE A 289 9.09 -11.09 2.70
N LEU A 290 9.72 -10.51 1.69
CA LEU A 290 9.49 -10.84 0.28
C LEU A 290 9.88 -12.30 -0.03
N LEU A 291 11.02 -12.75 0.48
CA LEU A 291 11.48 -14.13 0.30
C LEU A 291 10.58 -15.13 1.04
N MET A 292 10.14 -14.80 2.25
CA MET A 292 9.18 -15.63 2.99
C MET A 292 7.84 -15.70 2.26
N GLY A 293 7.36 -14.58 1.74
CA GLY A 293 6.12 -14.49 0.95
C GLY A 293 6.22 -15.27 -0.36
N TRP A 294 7.34 -15.14 -1.07
CA TRP A 294 7.61 -15.94 -2.26
C TRP A 294 7.58 -17.45 -1.97
N LEU A 295 8.26 -17.87 -0.92
CA LEU A 295 8.28 -19.29 -0.52
C LEU A 295 6.86 -19.78 -0.21
N TRP A 296 6.10 -19.00 0.54
CA TRP A 296 4.72 -19.33 0.89
C TRP A 296 3.81 -19.45 -0.33
N ILE A 297 3.82 -18.45 -1.22
CA ILE A 297 3.03 -18.46 -2.45
C ILE A 297 3.46 -19.60 -3.36
N SER A 298 4.75 -19.88 -3.45
CA SER A 298 5.28 -20.98 -4.25
C SER A 298 4.92 -22.37 -3.71
N ILE A 299 4.79 -22.53 -2.40
CA ILE A 299 4.29 -23.76 -1.77
C ILE A 299 2.80 -23.94 -2.06
N LEU A 300 2.00 -22.88 -1.91
CA LEU A 300 0.55 -22.96 -2.11
C LEU A 300 0.16 -23.16 -3.57
N TYR A 301 0.80 -22.43 -4.48
CA TYR A 301 0.36 -22.29 -5.87
C TYR A 301 1.41 -22.72 -6.88
N GLY A 302 2.69 -22.64 -6.58
CA GLY A 302 3.78 -22.91 -7.52
C GLY A 302 4.16 -24.37 -7.69
N GLY A 303 3.50 -25.29 -6.96
CA GLY A 303 3.76 -26.73 -7.06
C GLY A 303 5.18 -27.13 -6.66
N ILE A 304 5.84 -26.35 -5.78
CA ILE A 304 7.09 -26.79 -5.14
C ILE A 304 6.70 -27.92 -4.17
N ASN A 305 6.70 -29.15 -4.70
CA ASN A 305 6.69 -30.33 -3.85
C ASN A 305 8.02 -30.40 -3.11
N LEU A 306 8.02 -30.07 -1.84
CA LEU A 306 9.20 -30.26 -0.95
C LEU A 306 9.74 -31.70 -0.94
N ARG A 307 8.94 -32.66 -1.44
CA ARG A 307 9.29 -34.09 -1.56
C ARG A 307 9.81 -34.51 -2.95
N GLY A 308 9.74 -33.65 -4.00
CA GLY A 308 10.03 -34.08 -5.37
C GLY A 308 10.75 -33.05 -6.23
N TRP A 309 11.99 -32.69 -5.89
CA TRP A 309 12.85 -31.83 -6.74
C TRP A 309 13.22 -32.47 -8.10
N LYS A 310 12.76 -33.69 -8.37
CA LYS A 310 13.04 -34.44 -9.62
C LYS A 310 11.75 -34.94 -10.28
N THR A 311 10.89 -34.06 -10.73
CA THR A 311 9.87 -34.45 -11.73
C THR A 311 10.48 -34.33 -13.13
N LYS A 312 10.44 -35.44 -13.90
CA LYS A 312 10.82 -35.48 -15.32
C LYS A 312 10.12 -34.32 -16.04
N LYS A 313 10.90 -33.43 -16.67
CA LYS A 313 10.37 -32.36 -17.51
C LYS A 313 9.61 -33.01 -18.69
N SER A 314 8.31 -32.84 -18.75
CA SER A 314 7.50 -33.14 -19.92
C SER A 314 7.92 -32.21 -21.05
N ASN A 315 7.99 -32.70 -22.30
CA ASN A 315 8.33 -31.90 -23.48
C ASN A 315 7.38 -30.70 -23.64
N ILE A 316 6.11 -30.85 -23.28
CA ILE A 316 5.08 -29.81 -23.30
C ILE A 316 5.48 -28.62 -22.37
N ARG A 317 6.12 -28.91 -21.24
CA ARG A 317 6.58 -27.90 -20.28
C ARG A 317 7.76 -27.10 -20.81
N VAL A 318 8.64 -27.73 -21.57
CA VAL A 318 9.80 -27.06 -22.20
C VAL A 318 9.33 -26.11 -23.30
N ASP A 319 8.33 -26.52 -24.09
CA ASP A 319 7.76 -25.69 -25.17
C ASP A 319 6.97 -24.49 -24.60
N ALA A 320 6.28 -24.66 -23.49
CA ALA A 320 5.60 -23.56 -22.79
C ALA A 320 6.61 -22.56 -22.21
N GLU A 321 7.69 -23.04 -21.60
CA GLU A 321 8.78 -22.21 -21.09
C GLU A 321 9.46 -21.42 -22.21
N SER A 322 9.67 -22.02 -23.39
CA SER A 322 10.28 -21.32 -24.54
C SER A 322 9.38 -20.22 -25.09
N ARG A 323 8.07 -20.48 -25.23
CA ARG A 323 7.09 -19.48 -25.68
C ARG A 323 7.00 -18.29 -24.72
N ALA A 324 6.97 -18.53 -23.41
CA ALA A 324 6.94 -17.45 -22.43
C ALA A 324 8.21 -16.58 -22.51
N ARG A 325 9.36 -17.19 -22.72
CA ARG A 325 10.63 -16.47 -22.91
C ARG A 325 10.62 -15.61 -24.18
N GLU A 326 10.01 -16.14 -25.24
CA GLU A 326 9.88 -15.44 -26.52
C GLU A 326 8.98 -14.22 -26.39
N VAL A 327 7.83 -14.32 -25.70
CA VAL A 327 6.93 -13.20 -25.43
C VAL A 327 7.62 -12.10 -24.61
N ILE A 328 8.34 -12.45 -23.54
CA ILE A 328 9.09 -11.46 -22.75
C ILE A 328 10.14 -10.76 -23.63
N LYS A 329 10.83 -11.51 -24.49
CA LYS A 329 11.84 -10.98 -25.42
C LYS A 329 11.21 -10.09 -26.48
N GLU A 330 10.08 -10.50 -27.05
CA GLU A 330 9.31 -9.71 -28.01
C GLU A 330 8.81 -8.40 -27.42
N ASP A 331 8.24 -8.43 -26.21
CA ASP A 331 7.79 -7.22 -25.51
C ASP A 331 8.96 -6.28 -25.16
N TYR A 332 10.13 -6.85 -24.85
CA TYR A 332 11.33 -6.05 -24.68
C TYR A 332 11.80 -5.41 -25.99
N GLN A 333 11.74 -6.15 -27.10
CA GLN A 333 12.09 -5.65 -28.44
C GLN A 333 11.13 -4.56 -28.93
N LYS A 334 9.83 -4.67 -28.61
CA LYS A 334 8.82 -3.62 -28.93
C LYS A 334 9.14 -2.27 -28.29
N LEU A 335 9.88 -2.25 -27.19
CA LEU A 335 10.34 -0.98 -26.58
C LEU A 335 11.42 -0.26 -27.42
N GLY A 336 12.02 -0.96 -28.38
CA GLY A 336 13.08 -0.42 -29.23
C GLY A 336 14.39 -0.12 -28.49
N PRO A 337 15.33 0.58 -29.11
CA PRO A 337 16.59 0.98 -28.49
C PRO A 337 16.34 1.99 -27.36
N THR A 338 17.25 2.03 -26.37
CA THR A 338 17.17 2.98 -25.27
C THR A 338 17.29 4.42 -25.79
N LYS A 339 16.25 5.20 -25.53
CA LYS A 339 16.23 6.63 -25.89
C LYS A 339 17.13 7.44 -24.95
N PHE A 340 17.62 8.60 -25.42
CA PHE A 340 18.41 9.51 -24.59
C PHE A 340 17.65 9.91 -23.30
N ALA A 341 16.35 10.21 -23.42
CA ALA A 341 15.51 10.55 -22.28
C ALA A 341 15.45 9.42 -21.23
N GLU A 342 15.34 8.16 -21.65
CA GLU A 342 15.37 7.02 -20.71
C GLU A 342 16.68 6.94 -19.93
N GLN A 343 17.82 7.19 -20.61
CA GLN A 343 19.15 7.21 -19.98
C GLN A 343 19.29 8.39 -19.02
N ALA A 344 18.80 9.56 -19.41
CA ALA A 344 18.82 10.76 -18.58
C ALA A 344 17.96 10.59 -17.32
N ILE A 345 16.74 10.06 -17.46
CA ILE A 345 15.86 9.76 -16.32
C ILE A 345 16.51 8.72 -15.39
N PHE A 346 17.09 7.66 -15.92
CA PHE A 346 17.81 6.68 -15.12
C PHE A 346 18.97 7.31 -14.34
N PHE A 347 19.74 8.19 -14.99
CA PHE A 347 20.82 8.93 -14.34
C PHE A 347 20.29 9.81 -13.20
N PHE A 348 19.27 10.65 -13.46
CA PHE A 348 18.69 11.51 -12.44
C PHE A 348 18.03 10.72 -11.31
N PHE A 349 17.44 9.59 -11.61
CA PHE A 349 16.90 8.67 -10.59
C PHE A 349 18.02 8.13 -9.67
N CYS A 350 19.15 7.69 -10.25
CA CYS A 350 20.31 7.26 -9.46
C CYS A 350 20.86 8.40 -8.61
N VAL A 351 21.00 9.62 -9.18
CA VAL A 351 21.43 10.80 -8.44
C VAL A 351 20.44 11.11 -7.29
N PHE A 352 19.13 11.09 -7.56
CA PHE A 352 18.09 11.30 -6.57
C PHE A 352 18.23 10.33 -5.38
N ALA A 353 18.35 9.04 -5.67
CA ALA A 353 18.52 8.03 -4.65
C ALA A 353 19.83 8.24 -3.85
N ILE A 354 20.95 8.39 -4.53
CA ILE A 354 22.27 8.57 -3.89
C ILE A 354 22.27 9.82 -3.01
N MET A 355 21.74 10.93 -3.49
CA MET A 355 21.70 12.19 -2.75
C MET A 355 20.83 12.08 -1.49
N LEU A 356 19.68 11.39 -1.55
CA LEU A 356 18.84 11.14 -0.38
C LEU A 356 19.53 10.23 0.64
N PHE A 357 20.17 9.14 0.21
CA PHE A 357 20.87 8.22 1.12
C PHE A 357 22.10 8.84 1.75
N SER A 358 22.87 9.61 1.00
CA SER A 358 24.14 10.19 1.47
C SER A 358 23.99 11.56 2.13
N ARG A 359 22.76 12.10 2.23
CA ARG A 359 22.51 13.39 2.88
C ARG A 359 22.96 13.37 4.35
N ASP A 360 22.50 12.40 5.10
CA ASP A 360 22.80 12.25 6.54
C ASP A 360 22.66 10.78 6.95
N PRO A 361 23.65 9.94 6.64
CA PRO A 361 23.59 8.51 6.91
C PRO A 361 23.76 8.11 8.38
N LYS A 362 23.97 9.05 9.30
CA LYS A 362 24.13 8.92 10.76
C LYS A 362 25.39 8.19 11.24
N PHE A 363 26.06 7.38 10.44
CA PHE A 363 27.31 6.69 10.78
C PHE A 363 28.57 7.37 10.24
N ILE A 364 28.41 8.24 9.23
CA ILE A 364 29.43 9.14 8.70
C ILE A 364 28.83 10.51 8.41
N PRO A 365 29.59 11.61 8.44
CA PRO A 365 29.10 12.91 8.02
C PRO A 365 28.61 12.84 6.58
N GLY A 366 27.33 13.16 6.36
CA GLY A 366 26.77 13.24 5.01
C GLY A 366 27.11 14.57 4.33
N TRP A 367 26.75 14.71 3.04
CA TRP A 367 27.04 15.94 2.29
C TRP A 367 26.26 17.16 2.83
N ALA A 368 25.17 16.97 3.56
CA ALA A 368 24.44 18.06 4.22
C ALA A 368 25.30 18.80 5.26
N SER A 369 26.34 18.15 5.80
CA SER A 369 27.28 18.77 6.74
C SER A 369 28.14 19.89 6.12
N LEU A 370 28.17 20.00 4.79
CA LEU A 370 28.82 21.10 4.06
C LEU A 370 28.03 22.41 4.13
N PHE A 371 26.79 22.35 4.58
CA PHE A 371 25.87 23.49 4.70
C PHE A 371 25.55 23.81 6.14
N ALA A 372 24.87 24.93 6.39
CA ALA A 372 24.44 25.28 7.74
C ALA A 372 23.54 24.19 8.35
N PRO A 373 23.78 23.77 9.60
CA PRO A 373 23.01 22.72 10.25
C PRO A 373 21.50 23.03 10.26
N GLY A 374 20.68 22.03 9.89
CA GLY A 374 19.22 22.15 9.87
C GLY A 374 18.62 22.83 8.63
N PHE A 375 19.43 23.39 7.69
CA PHE A 375 18.90 24.03 6.48
C PHE A 375 18.58 23.04 5.36
N ILE A 376 19.31 21.95 5.24
CA ILE A 376 19.13 20.98 4.16
C ILE A 376 18.35 19.77 4.67
N SER A 377 17.11 19.64 4.21
CA SER A 377 16.25 18.49 4.46
C SER A 377 16.21 17.52 3.27
N ASP A 378 15.60 16.34 3.48
CA ASP A 378 15.33 15.39 2.40
C ASP A 378 14.41 16.00 1.32
N ALA A 379 13.47 16.85 1.72
CA ALA A 379 12.58 17.55 0.79
C ALA A 379 13.33 18.51 -0.12
N VAL A 380 14.24 19.32 0.44
CA VAL A 380 15.08 20.25 -0.34
C VAL A 380 15.91 19.47 -1.35
N THR A 381 16.52 18.37 -0.90
CA THR A 381 17.30 17.47 -1.77
C THR A 381 16.45 16.94 -2.93
N GLY A 382 15.27 16.39 -2.60
CA GLY A 382 14.37 15.82 -3.60
C GLY A 382 13.88 16.85 -4.63
N ILE A 383 13.38 17.98 -4.15
CA ILE A 383 12.86 19.05 -5.01
C ILE A 383 13.96 19.63 -5.92
N THR A 384 15.19 19.79 -5.44
CA THR A 384 16.30 20.27 -6.26
C THR A 384 16.50 19.41 -7.51
N ILE A 385 16.46 18.09 -7.36
CA ILE A 385 16.67 17.17 -8.49
C ILE A 385 15.47 17.14 -9.43
N VAL A 386 14.25 17.15 -8.90
CA VAL A 386 13.04 17.11 -9.75
C VAL A 386 12.85 18.40 -10.54
N ILE A 387 13.27 19.56 -10.02
CA ILE A 387 13.24 20.81 -10.79
C ILE A 387 14.08 20.68 -12.08
N ILE A 388 15.20 19.96 -12.03
CA ILE A 388 16.07 19.76 -13.20
C ILE A 388 15.30 19.04 -14.32
N LEU A 389 14.39 18.11 -14.00
CA LEU A 389 13.62 17.36 -14.99
C LEU A 389 12.72 18.24 -15.87
N PHE A 390 12.31 19.42 -15.38
CA PHE A 390 11.44 20.33 -16.12
C PHE A 390 12.17 21.21 -17.15
N PHE A 391 13.51 21.27 -17.10
CA PHE A 391 14.28 22.02 -18.09
C PHE A 391 15.36 21.20 -18.79
N PHE A 392 15.68 20.00 -18.29
CA PHE A 392 16.66 19.15 -18.96
C PHE A 392 16.07 18.56 -20.24
N PRO A 393 16.79 18.61 -21.39
CA PRO A 393 16.27 18.19 -22.68
C PRO A 393 16.04 16.68 -22.76
N SER A 394 14.94 16.28 -23.41
CA SER A 394 14.61 14.86 -23.69
C SER A 394 15.40 14.27 -24.85
N GLU A 395 15.99 15.09 -25.71
CA GLU A 395 16.81 14.69 -26.84
C GLU A 395 18.26 15.18 -26.67
N LYS A 396 19.20 14.55 -27.36
CA LYS A 396 20.59 14.97 -27.30
C LYS A 396 20.71 16.41 -27.85
N PRO A 397 21.20 17.37 -27.03
CA PRO A 397 21.35 18.74 -27.48
C PRO A 397 22.27 18.78 -28.68
N SER A 398 21.77 19.29 -29.80
CA SER A 398 22.57 19.54 -31.00
C SER A 398 23.12 20.95 -30.92
N PHE A 399 24.40 21.12 -30.61
CA PHE A 399 25.05 22.44 -30.59
C PHE A 399 25.40 22.97 -31.99
N ARG A 400 24.94 22.27 -33.07
CA ARG A 400 25.23 22.68 -34.47
C ARG A 400 24.69 24.07 -34.79
N TRP A 401 23.53 24.45 -34.21
CA TRP A 401 22.96 25.80 -34.41
C TRP A 401 23.85 26.92 -33.87
N TRP A 402 24.72 26.62 -32.91
CA TRP A 402 25.68 27.61 -32.38
C TRP A 402 26.76 27.96 -33.40
N PHE A 403 27.10 27.03 -34.28
CA PHE A 403 28.11 27.19 -35.33
C PHE A 403 27.51 27.42 -36.73
N ASP A 404 26.22 27.06 -36.91
CA ASP A 404 25.51 27.20 -38.18
C ASP A 404 24.14 27.84 -37.94
N LEU A 405 24.02 29.14 -38.14
CA LEU A 405 22.80 29.95 -37.96
C LEU A 405 21.64 29.54 -38.89
N LYS A 406 21.90 28.71 -39.92
CA LYS A 406 20.88 28.18 -40.84
C LYS A 406 20.33 26.83 -40.42
N ALA A 407 20.90 26.18 -39.39
CA ALA A 407 20.38 24.94 -38.86
C ALA A 407 19.04 25.20 -38.13
N PRO A 408 17.98 24.43 -38.42
CA PRO A 408 16.70 24.63 -37.77
C PRO A 408 16.86 24.36 -36.27
N ASN A 409 16.51 25.35 -35.45
CA ASN A 409 16.46 25.23 -34.01
C ASN A 409 15.09 24.62 -33.66
N THR A 410 15.06 23.31 -33.42
CA THR A 410 13.87 22.63 -32.90
C THR A 410 13.76 22.91 -31.40
N GLU A 411 12.61 23.37 -30.96
CA GLU A 411 12.31 23.57 -29.56
C GLU A 411 12.48 22.24 -28.80
N MET A 412 13.47 22.17 -27.91
CA MET A 412 13.74 20.93 -27.17
C MET A 412 12.73 20.76 -26.06
N GLN A 413 11.97 19.65 -26.12
CA GLN A 413 11.03 19.29 -25.07
C GLN A 413 11.80 18.86 -23.80
N PRO A 414 11.36 19.26 -22.61
CA PRO A 414 11.96 18.83 -21.36
C PRO A 414 11.68 17.34 -21.09
N LEU A 415 12.42 16.73 -20.14
CA LEU A 415 12.20 15.35 -19.70
C LEU A 415 10.81 15.15 -19.11
N LEU A 416 10.28 16.17 -18.42
CA LEU A 416 8.93 16.15 -17.86
C LEU A 416 8.27 17.51 -18.06
N THR A 417 7.06 17.55 -18.55
CA THR A 417 6.26 18.78 -18.63
C THR A 417 5.39 18.94 -17.38
N TRP A 418 5.15 20.20 -16.97
CA TRP A 418 4.29 20.48 -15.82
C TRP A 418 2.88 19.90 -16.00
N ARG A 419 2.33 19.97 -17.21
CA ARG A 419 1.03 19.39 -17.53
C ARG A 419 1.00 17.91 -17.23
N LYS A 420 2.02 17.16 -17.63
CA LYS A 420 2.11 15.72 -17.38
C LYS A 420 2.22 15.43 -15.88
N ALA A 421 3.05 16.17 -15.17
CA ALA A 421 3.16 16.05 -13.71
C ALA A 421 1.80 16.32 -13.01
N GLN A 422 1.04 17.33 -13.46
CA GLN A 422 -0.29 17.59 -12.92
C GLN A 422 -1.28 16.43 -13.14
N GLU A 423 -1.22 15.77 -14.29
CA GLU A 423 -2.11 14.65 -14.64
C GLU A 423 -1.76 13.35 -13.89
N THR A 424 -0.49 13.11 -13.62
CA THR A 424 0.00 11.84 -13.06
C THR A 424 0.16 11.85 -11.55
N VAL A 425 0.49 12.99 -10.95
CA VAL A 425 0.66 13.12 -9.49
C VAL A 425 -0.68 12.97 -8.78
N PRO A 426 -0.81 12.04 -7.83
CA PRO A 426 -2.04 11.86 -7.06
C PRO A 426 -2.19 12.94 -5.97
N TRP A 427 -2.63 14.14 -6.33
CA TRP A 427 -2.81 15.29 -5.43
C TRP A 427 -3.69 15.02 -4.22
N ASN A 428 -4.65 14.09 -4.36
CA ASN A 428 -5.51 13.65 -3.28
C ASN A 428 -4.72 13.08 -2.09
N ILE A 429 -3.59 12.42 -2.33
CA ILE A 429 -2.77 11.85 -1.25
C ILE A 429 -2.02 12.96 -0.51
N ILE A 430 -1.57 14.01 -1.21
CA ILE A 430 -0.91 15.17 -0.58
C ILE A 430 -1.87 15.87 0.38
N LEU A 431 -3.13 16.08 -0.03
CA LEU A 431 -4.15 16.64 0.84
C LEU A 431 -4.47 15.72 2.03
N LEU A 432 -4.49 14.42 1.80
CA LEU A 432 -4.74 13.42 2.85
C LEU A 432 -3.64 13.45 3.93
N LEU A 433 -2.37 13.54 3.52
CA LEU A 433 -1.24 13.73 4.43
C LEU A 433 -1.39 15.00 5.26
N GLY A 434 -1.70 16.13 4.62
CA GLY A 434 -1.93 17.40 5.29
C GLY A 434 -3.04 17.35 6.34
N GLY A 435 -4.16 16.70 6.01
CA GLY A 435 -5.25 16.46 6.97
C GLY A 435 -4.81 15.62 8.17
N GLY A 436 -3.96 14.62 7.93
CA GLY A 436 -3.35 13.82 9.01
C GLY A 436 -2.47 14.64 9.95
N PHE A 437 -1.63 15.51 9.40
CA PHE A 437 -0.79 16.40 10.21
C PHE A 437 -1.62 17.44 10.97
N ALA A 438 -2.66 17.98 10.34
CA ALA A 438 -3.59 18.89 11.01
C ALA A 438 -4.31 18.21 12.19
N MET A 439 -4.74 16.94 12.03
CA MET A 439 -5.31 16.15 13.11
C MET A 439 -4.32 15.95 14.26
N ALA A 440 -3.09 15.55 13.94
CA ALA A 440 -2.04 15.36 14.94
C ALA A 440 -1.82 16.63 15.75
N LYS A 441 -1.70 17.78 15.10
CA LYS A 441 -1.56 19.09 15.76
C LYS A 441 -2.78 19.47 16.60
N GLY A 442 -3.98 19.14 16.12
CA GLY A 442 -5.22 19.31 16.87
C GLY A 442 -5.26 18.47 18.15
N CYS A 443 -4.81 17.21 18.11
CA CYS A 443 -4.70 16.33 19.28
C CYS A 443 -3.75 16.90 20.34
N GLU A 444 -2.60 17.41 19.90
CA GLU A 444 -1.59 18.00 20.77
C GLU A 444 -2.13 19.25 21.46
N GLU A 445 -2.59 20.25 20.72
CA GLU A 445 -3.03 21.54 21.23
C GLU A 445 -4.34 21.46 22.05
N SER A 446 -5.19 20.47 21.79
CA SER A 446 -6.41 20.25 22.59
C SER A 446 -6.18 19.52 23.91
N GLY A 447 -5.00 18.91 24.10
CA GLY A 447 -4.72 18.02 25.24
C GLY A 447 -5.37 16.64 25.13
N LEU A 448 -5.98 16.32 23.98
CA LEU A 448 -6.64 15.03 23.76
C LEU A 448 -5.67 13.85 23.89
N SER A 449 -4.43 14.01 23.42
CA SER A 449 -3.39 12.99 23.54
C SER A 449 -3.14 12.61 25.00
N VAL A 450 -3.01 13.60 25.88
CA VAL A 450 -2.82 13.40 27.33
C VAL A 450 -4.05 12.72 27.96
N TRP A 451 -5.26 13.14 27.56
CA TRP A 451 -6.50 12.53 28.05
C TRP A 451 -6.62 11.06 27.64
N ILE A 452 -6.33 10.72 26.36
CA ILE A 452 -6.30 9.33 25.88
C ILE A 452 -5.27 8.53 26.69
N GLY A 453 -4.06 9.07 26.87
CA GLY A 453 -3.03 8.44 27.66
C GLY A 453 -3.52 8.06 29.07
N GLY A 454 -4.24 8.97 29.75
CA GLY A 454 -4.84 8.67 31.07
C GLY A 454 -5.81 7.49 31.07
N ARG A 455 -6.45 7.18 29.95
CA ARG A 455 -7.34 6.02 29.79
C ARG A 455 -6.62 4.72 29.45
N LEU A 456 -5.36 4.80 28.99
CA LEU A 456 -4.53 3.65 28.65
C LEU A 456 -3.81 3.03 29.86
N HIS A 457 -4.05 3.53 31.06
CA HIS A 457 -3.46 3.03 32.32
C HIS A 457 -3.49 1.48 32.47
N PRO A 458 -4.55 0.76 32.06
CA PRO A 458 -4.55 -0.70 32.17
C PRO A 458 -3.48 -1.41 31.33
N LEU A 459 -2.90 -0.73 30.34
CA LEU A 459 -1.85 -1.26 29.46
C LEU A 459 -0.43 -1.04 29.99
N GLU A 460 -0.26 -0.25 31.06
CA GLU A 460 1.06 0.05 31.64
C GLU A 460 1.78 -1.21 32.19
N GLY A 461 1.02 -2.26 32.53
CA GLY A 461 1.58 -3.54 32.98
C GLY A 461 2.04 -4.48 31.87
N VAL A 462 1.85 -4.14 30.58
CA VAL A 462 2.19 -5.02 29.46
C VAL A 462 3.68 -4.91 29.12
N PRO A 463 4.42 -6.04 29.03
CA PRO A 463 5.82 -5.98 28.60
C PRO A 463 5.95 -5.36 27.20
N PRO A 464 6.93 -4.46 26.96
CA PRO A 464 7.06 -3.75 25.68
C PRO A 464 7.09 -4.64 24.44
N PRO A 465 7.77 -5.82 24.39
CA PRO A 465 7.72 -6.69 23.21
C PRO A 465 6.33 -7.26 22.92
N VAL A 466 5.53 -7.52 23.97
CA VAL A 466 4.14 -7.99 23.82
C VAL A 466 3.25 -6.86 23.30
N ALA A 467 3.47 -5.64 23.78
CA ALA A 467 2.76 -4.47 23.30
C ALA A 467 2.98 -4.23 21.80
N VAL A 468 4.21 -4.38 21.29
CA VAL A 468 4.52 -4.29 19.85
C VAL A 468 3.72 -5.30 19.04
N ILE A 469 3.70 -6.58 19.46
CA ILE A 469 2.96 -7.64 18.76
C ILE A 469 1.46 -7.33 18.77
N LEU A 470 0.90 -7.00 19.93
CA LEU A 470 -0.52 -6.72 20.08
C LEU A 470 -0.96 -5.52 19.23
N ILE A 471 -0.22 -4.42 19.29
CA ILE A 471 -0.49 -3.21 18.50
C ILE A 471 -0.44 -3.52 17.01
N THR A 472 0.60 -4.24 16.57
CA THR A 472 0.76 -4.57 15.16
C THR A 472 -0.39 -5.46 14.67
N ILE A 473 -0.85 -6.43 15.47
CA ILE A 473 -2.03 -7.26 15.14
C ILE A 473 -3.27 -6.41 15.01
N VAL A 474 -3.55 -5.53 15.99
CA VAL A 474 -4.74 -4.67 15.97
C VAL A 474 -4.75 -3.77 14.75
N ILE A 475 -3.63 -3.14 14.44
CA ILE A 475 -3.49 -2.25 13.28
C ILE A 475 -3.62 -3.03 11.97
N ALA A 476 -2.96 -4.20 11.85
CA ALA A 476 -3.04 -5.04 10.67
C ALA A 476 -4.46 -5.57 10.42
N LEU A 477 -5.23 -5.87 11.47
CA LEU A 477 -6.64 -6.25 11.33
C LEU A 477 -7.52 -5.05 10.95
N PHE A 478 -7.28 -3.87 11.54
CA PHE A 478 -8.05 -2.67 11.25
C PHE A 478 -7.84 -2.19 9.81
N THR A 479 -6.60 -2.24 9.31
CA THR A 479 -6.25 -1.81 7.96
C THR A 479 -6.82 -2.71 6.85
N GLU A 480 -7.29 -3.92 7.16
CA GLU A 480 -8.02 -4.76 6.20
C GLU A 480 -9.38 -4.17 5.78
N PHE A 481 -9.98 -3.34 6.63
CA PHE A 481 -11.29 -2.71 6.40
C PHE A 481 -11.20 -1.21 6.16
N ALA A 482 -10.11 -0.58 6.56
CA ALA A 482 -9.87 0.85 6.41
C ALA A 482 -8.60 1.10 5.58
N SER A 483 -8.50 2.27 4.94
CA SER A 483 -7.30 2.59 4.18
C SER A 483 -6.06 2.68 5.09
N ASN A 484 -4.90 2.20 4.61
CA ASN A 484 -3.64 2.20 5.35
C ASN A 484 -3.31 3.61 5.88
N THR A 485 -3.52 4.62 5.05
CA THR A 485 -3.26 6.03 5.37
C THR A 485 -4.16 6.54 6.49
N ALA A 486 -5.47 6.27 6.40
CA ALA A 486 -6.42 6.67 7.43
C ALA A 486 -6.12 5.95 8.76
N THR A 487 -5.82 4.66 8.68
CA THR A 487 -5.47 3.84 9.85
C THR A 487 -4.30 4.46 10.61
N ILE A 488 -3.19 4.73 9.94
CA ILE A 488 -2.00 5.23 10.63
C ILE A 488 -2.17 6.65 11.19
N ILE A 489 -2.93 7.52 10.50
CA ILE A 489 -3.24 8.86 11.00
C ILE A 489 -3.97 8.81 12.34
N ILE A 490 -4.89 7.86 12.49
CA ILE A 490 -5.68 7.70 13.73
C ILE A 490 -4.84 7.10 14.85
N PHE A 491 -4.04 6.08 14.55
CA PHE A 491 -3.33 5.33 15.59
C PHE A 491 -2.03 5.99 16.07
N LEU A 492 -1.29 6.72 15.23
CA LEU A 492 0.02 7.28 15.62
C LEU A 492 -0.01 8.19 16.85
N PRO A 493 -0.97 9.13 16.99
CA PRO A 493 -1.07 9.93 18.20
C PRO A 493 -1.25 9.09 19.47
N VAL A 494 -2.07 8.04 19.38
CA VAL A 494 -2.34 7.12 20.48
C VAL A 494 -1.09 6.31 20.83
N LEU A 495 -0.34 5.87 19.81
CA LEU A 495 0.90 5.11 20.01
C LEU A 495 2.02 5.96 20.62
N ALA A 496 2.13 7.22 20.22
CA ALA A 496 3.09 8.16 20.80
C ALA A 496 2.83 8.34 22.30
N GLU A 497 1.58 8.60 22.67
CA GLU A 497 1.20 8.78 24.07
C GLU A 497 1.35 7.49 24.89
N LEU A 498 0.94 6.34 24.33
CA LEU A 498 1.14 5.04 24.98
C LEU A 498 2.61 4.76 25.26
N ALA A 499 3.51 5.08 24.31
CA ALA A 499 4.94 4.88 24.48
C ALA A 499 5.52 5.75 25.60
N ILE A 500 5.10 7.01 25.70
CA ILE A 500 5.50 7.92 26.78
C ILE A 500 5.07 7.34 28.14
N ARG A 501 3.86 6.83 28.24
CA ARG A 501 3.32 6.23 29.46
C ARG A 501 4.03 4.95 29.88
N LEU A 502 4.33 4.10 28.90
CA LEU A 502 5.13 2.88 29.12
C LEU A 502 6.61 3.20 29.41
N LYS A 503 7.01 4.47 29.34
CA LYS A 503 8.42 4.92 29.46
C LYS A 503 9.36 4.19 28.50
N VAL A 504 8.86 3.89 27.29
CA VAL A 504 9.65 3.33 26.19
C VAL A 504 9.87 4.38 25.12
N ASN A 505 10.89 4.18 24.29
CA ASN A 505 11.14 5.07 23.16
C ASN A 505 9.89 5.13 22.26
N PRO A 506 9.32 6.32 21.92
CA PRO A 506 8.13 6.43 21.09
C PRO A 506 8.23 5.69 19.76
N LEU A 507 9.42 5.65 19.14
CA LEU A 507 9.66 4.92 17.90
C LEU A 507 9.42 3.42 18.03
N TYR A 508 9.56 2.86 19.25
CA TYR A 508 9.37 1.43 19.50
C TYR A 508 7.93 0.96 19.26
N LEU A 509 6.94 1.85 19.40
CA LEU A 509 5.53 1.57 19.10
C LEU A 509 5.07 2.21 17.77
N MET A 510 5.58 3.39 17.44
CA MET A 510 5.16 4.11 16.23
C MET A 510 5.64 3.45 14.93
N ILE A 511 6.88 2.94 14.89
CA ILE A 511 7.42 2.25 13.70
C ILE A 511 6.63 0.97 13.37
N PRO A 512 6.42 0.03 14.32
CA PRO A 512 5.64 -1.17 14.01
C PRO A 512 4.18 -0.88 13.69
N GLY A 513 3.59 0.17 14.28
CA GLY A 513 2.27 0.64 13.88
C GLY A 513 2.24 1.11 12.42
N THR A 514 3.25 1.85 12.00
CA THR A 514 3.37 2.37 10.63
C THR A 514 3.57 1.26 9.60
N ILE A 515 4.45 0.30 9.85
CA ILE A 515 4.66 -0.81 8.92
C ILE A 515 3.49 -1.77 8.96
N GLY A 516 2.93 -2.04 10.16
CA GLY A 516 1.79 -2.92 10.35
C GLY A 516 0.54 -2.48 9.58
N CYS A 517 0.30 -1.17 9.40
CA CYS A 517 -0.81 -0.69 8.58
C CYS A 517 -0.66 -0.98 7.07
N SER A 518 0.54 -1.34 6.61
CA SER A 518 0.77 -1.81 5.23
C SER A 518 0.56 -3.32 5.07
N TYR A 519 0.26 -4.06 6.16
CA TYR A 519 -0.01 -5.49 6.16
C TYR A 519 -1.50 -5.77 5.95
N ALA A 520 -2.01 -5.41 4.78
CA ALA A 520 -3.40 -5.56 4.36
C ALA A 520 -3.47 -6.56 3.20
N PHE A 521 -3.30 -7.85 3.50
CA PHE A 521 -3.16 -8.90 2.50
C PHE A 521 -4.40 -9.79 2.34
N MET A 522 -5.38 -9.74 3.27
CA MET A 522 -6.46 -10.72 3.31
C MET A 522 -7.61 -10.39 2.36
N LEU A 523 -8.00 -9.12 2.24
CA LEU A 523 -9.20 -8.76 1.52
C LEU A 523 -8.91 -8.03 0.20
N PRO A 524 -9.71 -8.28 -0.85
CA PRO A 524 -9.58 -7.54 -2.12
C PRO A 524 -9.80 -6.04 -1.97
N VAL A 525 -10.65 -5.63 -1.03
CA VAL A 525 -11.04 -4.23 -0.83
C VAL A 525 -10.07 -3.46 0.08
N SER A 526 -9.15 -4.15 0.76
CA SER A 526 -8.26 -3.52 1.74
C SER A 526 -7.30 -2.51 1.09
N THR A 527 -6.83 -2.79 -0.11
CA THR A 527 -5.95 -1.89 -0.86
C THR A 527 -6.28 -1.87 -2.35
N PRO A 528 -6.03 -0.73 -3.07
CA PRO A 528 -6.21 -0.68 -4.51
C PRO A 528 -5.41 -1.74 -5.28
N PRO A 529 -4.16 -2.07 -4.95
CA PRO A 529 -3.43 -3.18 -5.54
C PRO A 529 -4.17 -4.51 -5.50
N ASN A 530 -4.73 -4.86 -4.34
CA ASN A 530 -5.51 -6.09 -4.16
C ASN A 530 -6.78 -6.08 -5.02
N SER A 531 -7.50 -4.94 -5.07
CA SER A 531 -8.70 -4.79 -5.91
C SER A 531 -8.39 -4.96 -7.39
N ILE A 532 -7.27 -4.40 -7.88
CA ILE A 532 -6.86 -4.51 -9.29
C ILE A 532 -6.53 -5.99 -9.62
N ALA A 533 -5.80 -6.69 -8.75
CA ALA A 533 -5.52 -8.10 -8.96
C ALA A 533 -6.79 -8.97 -8.93
N PHE A 534 -7.71 -8.68 -8.01
CA PHE A 534 -8.98 -9.37 -7.89
C PHE A 534 -9.90 -9.14 -9.10
N SER A 535 -9.89 -7.94 -9.69
CA SER A 535 -10.70 -7.59 -10.87
C SER A 535 -10.35 -8.41 -12.12
N SER A 536 -9.24 -9.14 -12.12
CA SER A 536 -8.88 -10.07 -13.21
C SER A 536 -9.84 -11.26 -13.35
N GLY A 537 -10.71 -11.52 -12.37
CA GLY A 537 -11.73 -12.58 -12.39
C GLY A 537 -11.22 -13.99 -12.06
N HIS A 538 -9.89 -14.18 -11.91
CA HIS A 538 -9.30 -15.49 -11.64
C HIS A 538 -9.09 -15.78 -10.13
N LEU A 539 -9.35 -14.80 -9.26
CA LEU A 539 -9.17 -14.90 -7.81
C LEU A 539 -10.51 -14.92 -7.08
N MET A 540 -10.62 -15.76 -6.07
CA MET A 540 -11.72 -15.71 -5.12
C MET A 540 -11.27 -15.05 -3.81
N VAL A 541 -12.22 -14.44 -3.09
CA VAL A 541 -11.94 -13.82 -1.79
C VAL A 541 -11.29 -14.82 -0.82
N LYS A 542 -11.72 -16.08 -0.83
CA LYS A 542 -11.15 -17.16 -0.01
C LYS A 542 -9.67 -17.44 -0.31
N ASP A 543 -9.25 -17.29 -1.57
CA ASP A 543 -7.86 -17.51 -1.98
C ASP A 543 -6.97 -16.41 -1.37
N MET A 544 -7.39 -15.15 -1.48
CA MET A 544 -6.69 -14.02 -0.86
C MET A 544 -6.70 -14.10 0.66
N ALA A 545 -7.85 -14.38 1.28
CA ALA A 545 -7.96 -14.48 2.73
C ALA A 545 -7.05 -15.57 3.31
N ARG A 546 -7.02 -16.76 2.70
CA ARG A 546 -6.16 -17.87 3.14
C ARG A 546 -4.67 -17.53 2.98
N THR A 547 -4.30 -16.95 1.85
CA THR A 547 -2.91 -16.59 1.58
C THR A 547 -2.47 -15.42 2.45
N GLY A 548 -3.32 -14.39 2.55
CA GLY A 548 -3.06 -13.16 3.29
C GLY A 548 -3.00 -13.34 4.79
N LEU A 549 -3.81 -14.23 5.36
CA LEU A 549 -3.79 -14.49 6.81
C LEU A 549 -2.39 -14.91 7.29
N LEU A 550 -1.76 -15.86 6.60
CA LEU A 550 -0.41 -16.28 6.99
C LEU A 550 0.63 -15.20 6.66
N MET A 551 0.44 -14.43 5.58
CA MET A 551 1.29 -13.27 5.29
C MET A 551 1.22 -12.25 6.43
N ASN A 552 0.04 -11.91 6.93
CA ASN A 552 -0.12 -11.00 8.07
C ASN A 552 0.58 -11.55 9.32
N VAL A 553 0.39 -12.83 9.64
CA VAL A 553 1.06 -13.47 10.79
C VAL A 553 2.59 -13.44 10.64
N MET A 554 3.11 -13.84 9.48
CA MET A 554 4.55 -13.79 9.20
C MET A 554 5.10 -12.36 9.29
N GLY A 555 4.36 -11.38 8.76
CA GLY A 555 4.72 -9.97 8.81
C GLY A 555 4.82 -9.44 10.23
N VAL A 556 3.82 -9.73 11.07
CA VAL A 556 3.81 -9.32 12.50
C VAL A 556 5.00 -9.93 13.25
N LEU A 557 5.24 -11.23 13.08
CA LEU A 557 6.34 -11.92 13.77
C LEU A 557 7.72 -11.40 13.30
N LEU A 558 7.90 -11.22 12.00
CA LEU A 558 9.14 -10.70 11.44
C LEU A 558 9.38 -9.25 11.85
N LEU A 559 8.34 -8.42 11.86
CA LEU A 559 8.44 -7.03 12.32
C LEU A 559 8.79 -6.95 13.80
N SER A 560 8.15 -7.78 14.63
CA SER A 560 8.49 -7.86 16.06
C SER A 560 9.96 -8.31 16.26
N LEU A 561 10.44 -9.28 15.49
CA LEU A 561 11.83 -9.69 15.51
C LEU A 561 12.76 -8.53 15.11
N ALA A 562 12.43 -7.81 14.03
CA ALA A 562 13.20 -6.66 13.55
C ALA A 562 13.30 -5.55 14.60
N MET A 563 12.21 -5.23 15.26
CA MET A 563 12.15 -4.19 16.32
C MET A 563 13.02 -4.53 17.52
N ASN A 564 13.15 -5.84 17.85
CA ASN A 564 13.92 -6.29 19.00
C ASN A 564 15.38 -6.63 18.67
N THR A 565 15.78 -6.59 17.38
CA THR A 565 17.14 -6.89 16.92
C THR A 565 17.81 -5.65 16.34
N TRP A 566 17.82 -5.48 15.01
CA TRP A 566 18.58 -4.41 14.34
C TRP A 566 17.93 -3.03 14.44
N ALA A 567 16.60 -2.91 14.54
CA ALA A 567 15.95 -1.63 14.77
C ALA A 567 16.39 -0.99 16.08
N LYS A 568 16.61 -1.81 17.11
CA LYS A 568 17.09 -1.36 18.42
C LYS A 568 18.43 -0.63 18.34
N SER A 569 19.32 -1.09 17.46
CA SER A 569 20.61 -0.44 17.23
C SER A 569 20.49 0.81 16.35
N ILE A 570 19.70 0.73 15.27
CA ILE A 570 19.57 1.83 14.30
C ILE A 570 18.87 3.05 14.92
N PHE A 571 17.78 2.84 15.65
CA PHE A 571 16.94 3.89 16.22
C PHE A 571 17.17 4.11 17.73
N GLN A 572 18.17 3.48 18.33
CA GLN A 572 18.52 3.59 19.75
C GLN A 572 17.32 3.33 20.68
N LEU A 573 16.53 2.30 20.38
CA LEU A 573 15.28 2.00 21.07
C LEU A 573 15.45 1.49 22.52
N GLY A 574 16.68 1.26 22.98
CA GLY A 574 16.97 0.70 24.30
C GLY A 574 16.85 1.69 25.45
N THR A 575 16.79 2.99 25.16
CA THR A 575 16.74 4.06 26.15
C THR A 575 15.57 5.00 25.85
N PHE A 576 14.96 5.54 26.92
CA PHE A 576 13.97 6.60 26.75
C PHE A 576 14.70 7.89 26.33
N PRO A 577 14.38 8.48 25.17
CA PRO A 577 15.17 9.58 24.64
C PRO A 577 14.82 10.92 25.33
N ALA A 578 15.81 11.82 25.43
CA ALA A 578 15.64 13.13 26.03
C ALA A 578 14.59 13.99 25.30
N TRP A 579 14.50 13.88 23.97
CA TRP A 579 13.52 14.60 23.16
C TRP A 579 12.06 14.19 23.42
N ALA A 580 11.81 13.07 24.10
CA ALA A 580 10.47 12.65 24.52
C ALA A 580 10.10 13.12 25.94
N ASN A 581 11.07 13.59 26.74
CA ASN A 581 10.83 14.04 28.13
C ASN A 581 9.95 15.30 28.24
N ILE A 582 9.97 16.17 27.24
CA ILE A 582 9.21 17.45 27.27
C ILE A 582 7.70 17.16 27.36
N HIS A 583 7.22 16.09 26.78
CA HIS A 583 5.83 15.67 26.89
C HIS A 583 5.55 14.85 28.16
N ALA A 584 6.55 14.17 28.72
CA ALA A 584 6.41 13.39 29.96
C ALA A 584 6.22 14.28 31.17
N GLU A 585 6.87 15.44 31.25
CA GLU A 585 6.70 16.40 32.34
C GLU A 585 5.30 17.02 32.35
N ASN A 586 4.71 17.30 31.20
CA ASN A 586 3.34 17.80 31.08
C ASN A 586 2.28 16.72 31.36
N ALA A 587 2.60 15.45 31.20
CA ALA A 587 1.69 14.31 31.45
C ALA A 587 1.67 13.89 32.93
N THR A 588 2.68 14.27 33.73
CA THR A 588 2.79 13.92 35.16
C THR A 588 2.30 14.98 36.11
N VAL A 589 1.82 16.13 35.61
CA VAL A 589 1.18 17.14 36.49
C VAL A 589 -0.17 16.58 36.96
N PRO A 590 -0.35 16.28 38.26
CA PRO A 590 -1.62 15.81 38.79
C PRO A 590 -2.70 16.85 38.51
N LEU A 591 -3.88 16.44 38.09
CA LEU A 591 -5.06 17.29 37.88
C LEU A 591 -5.35 18.23 39.09
N THR A 592 -4.92 17.84 40.29
CA THR A 592 -4.99 18.65 41.52
C THR A 592 -4.11 19.91 41.52
N ALA A 593 -3.03 19.95 40.72
CA ALA A 593 -2.16 21.14 40.67
C ALA A 593 -2.73 22.24 39.74
N VAL A 594 -3.51 21.87 38.72
CA VAL A 594 -4.13 22.82 37.79
C VAL A 594 -5.31 23.54 38.46
N GLU A 595 -6.09 22.85 39.31
CA GLU A 595 -7.16 23.48 40.11
C GLU A 595 -6.63 24.51 41.10
N ASN A 596 -5.48 24.28 41.73
CA ASN A 596 -4.88 25.19 42.68
C ASN A 596 -4.30 26.47 42.04
N VAL A 597 -3.83 26.40 40.80
CA VAL A 597 -3.34 27.57 40.05
C VAL A 597 -4.50 28.46 39.58
N THR A 598 -5.60 27.85 39.13
CA THR A 598 -6.81 28.60 38.73
C THR A 598 -7.50 29.24 39.93
N LEU A 599 -7.55 28.58 41.08
CA LEU A 599 -8.07 29.18 42.35
C LEU A 599 -7.20 30.32 42.88
N SER A 600 -5.87 30.22 42.75
CA SER A 600 -4.96 31.30 43.17
C SER A 600 -4.99 32.52 42.23
N ALA A 601 -5.32 32.32 40.94
CA ALA A 601 -5.50 33.41 39.99
C ALA A 601 -6.84 34.13 40.13
N LEU A 602 -7.91 33.40 40.49
CA LEU A 602 -9.23 33.98 40.79
C LEU A 602 -9.29 34.77 42.10
N ASN A 603 -8.42 34.48 43.08
CA ASN A 603 -8.33 35.24 44.34
C ASN A 603 -7.45 36.51 44.23
N LYS A 604 -6.89 36.80 43.04
CA LYS A 604 -6.08 38.03 42.80
C LYS A 604 -6.76 39.01 41.85
N ILE A 605 -8.01 38.74 41.45
CA ILE A 605 -8.91 39.66 40.77
C ILE A 605 -10.03 40.02 41.75
#